data_3bd8daa7cf1651b4a13d70434da55d8c
#
_entry.id   3bd8daa7cf1651b4a13d70434da55d8c
#
_cell.length_a   1.000
_cell.length_b   1.000
_cell.length_c   1.000
_cell.angle_alpha   90.00
_cell.angle_beta   90.00
_cell.angle_gamma   90.00
#
_symmetry.space_group_name_H-M   'P 1'
#
loop_
_entity.id
_entity.type
_entity.pdbx_description
1 polymer ?
#
loop_
_entity_poly.entity_id
_entity_poly.type
_entity_poly.pdbx_seq_one_letter_code
_entity_poly.pdbx_strand_id
1 'polypeptide(L)'
;MADCHPILFLRMMERVKAGAKLIVVDPRRTATADKAHLHLQIRPGTDLALLNGLLHLLAAGGHVDDDFIARHTEGWSDMPAFLADYTPEAVARLTGLDEADIRLAAQWIAESPEWMSCWTMGLNQSTHGTWHTNAICNLHLATGAICRPGSGPFSLTGQPNAMGGREMGYMGPGLPGQRSALVLSLIHI
;
A
#
# COMPACT_ATOMS: atom_id res chain seq x y z
N MET A 1 -4.09 10.77 5.27
CA MET A 1 -4.87 11.27 4.12
C MET A 1 -5.48 12.64 4.43
N ALA A 2 -6.25 12.79 5.50
CA ALA A 2 -6.94 14.06 5.83
C ALA A 2 -6.01 15.27 5.90
N ASP A 3 -4.84 15.13 6.52
CA ASP A 3 -3.92 16.24 6.74
C ASP A 3 -3.08 16.59 5.50
N CYS A 4 -2.55 15.57 4.79
CA CYS A 4 -1.63 15.79 3.66
C CYS A 4 -2.32 15.92 2.30
N HIS A 5 -3.50 15.33 2.14
CA HIS A 5 -4.26 15.29 0.89
C HIS A 5 -5.75 15.58 1.12
N PRO A 6 -6.10 16.77 1.64
CA PRO A 6 -7.46 17.07 2.10
C PRO A 6 -8.50 16.94 0.98
N ILE A 7 -8.19 17.34 -0.23
CA ILE A 7 -9.13 17.24 -1.36
C ILE A 7 -9.40 15.78 -1.75
N LEU A 8 -8.35 14.95 -1.79
CA LEU A 8 -8.53 13.51 -2.03
C LEU A 8 -9.30 12.85 -0.88
N PHE A 9 -9.04 13.29 0.37
CA PHE A 9 -9.80 12.81 1.52
C PHE A 9 -11.29 13.15 1.43
N LEU A 10 -11.66 14.36 1.01
CA LEU A 10 -13.04 14.73 0.82
C LEU A 10 -13.73 13.87 -0.25
N ARG A 11 -13.07 13.63 -1.39
CA ARG A 11 -13.58 12.72 -2.44
C ARG A 11 -13.72 11.28 -1.94
N MET A 12 -12.77 10.82 -1.15
CA MET A 12 -12.86 9.50 -0.50
C MET A 12 -14.08 9.43 0.42
N MET A 13 -14.34 10.48 1.21
CA MET A 13 -15.51 10.54 2.09
C MET A 13 -16.84 10.56 1.31
N GLU A 14 -16.88 11.14 0.12
CA GLU A 14 -18.05 11.04 -0.77
C GLU A 14 -18.28 9.58 -1.20
N ARG A 15 -17.23 8.84 -1.53
CA ARG A 15 -17.32 7.41 -1.88
C ARG A 15 -17.73 6.57 -0.67
N VAL A 16 -17.21 6.87 0.51
CA VAL A 16 -17.60 6.21 1.76
C VAL A 16 -19.09 6.41 2.03
N LYS A 17 -19.62 7.62 1.87
CA LYS A 17 -21.06 7.92 1.99
C LYS A 17 -21.89 7.17 0.94
N ALA A 18 -21.33 6.89 -0.22
CA ALA A 18 -21.95 6.12 -1.29
C ALA A 18 -21.85 4.59 -1.08
N GLY A 19 -21.31 4.13 0.05
CA GLY A 19 -21.26 2.73 0.44
C GLY A 19 -19.90 2.04 0.31
N ALA A 20 -18.84 2.74 -0.12
CA ALA A 20 -17.51 2.16 -0.15
C ALA A 20 -16.99 1.90 1.27
N LYS A 21 -16.31 0.76 1.46
CA LYS A 21 -15.64 0.45 2.72
C LYS A 21 -14.28 1.15 2.78
N LEU A 22 -13.92 1.61 3.97
CA LEU A 22 -12.62 2.24 4.24
C LEU A 22 -11.90 1.44 5.33
N ILE A 23 -10.77 0.86 4.96
CA ILE A 23 -9.81 0.26 5.88
C ILE A 23 -8.66 1.25 6.02
N VAL A 24 -8.24 1.53 7.25
CA VAL A 24 -7.06 2.35 7.53
C VAL A 24 -6.09 1.54 8.37
N VAL A 25 -4.86 1.43 7.87
CA VAL A 25 -3.74 0.81 8.58
C VAL A 25 -2.82 1.93 9.04
N ASP A 26 -2.77 2.17 10.33
CA ASP A 26 -1.95 3.24 10.92
C ASP A 26 -1.72 2.92 12.41
N PRO A 27 -0.48 2.99 12.90
CA PRO A 27 -0.20 2.79 14.34
C PRO A 27 -0.86 3.84 15.22
N ARG A 28 -1.24 4.97 14.64
CA ARG A 28 -1.90 6.07 15.33
C ARG A 28 -3.33 6.26 14.81
N ARG A 29 -4.25 6.49 15.74
CA ARG A 29 -5.62 6.86 15.40
C ARG A 29 -5.67 8.31 14.90
N THR A 30 -5.56 8.48 13.60
CA THR A 30 -5.58 9.79 12.90
C THR A 30 -6.99 10.22 12.55
N ALA A 31 -7.15 11.48 12.11
CA ALA A 31 -8.44 11.97 11.60
C ALA A 31 -8.98 11.13 10.43
N THR A 32 -8.10 10.48 9.66
CA THR A 32 -8.50 9.52 8.62
C THR A 32 -9.00 8.21 9.26
N ALA A 33 -8.29 7.70 10.26
CA ALA A 33 -8.66 6.49 10.98
C ALA A 33 -9.99 6.62 11.72
N ASP A 34 -10.32 7.81 12.23
CA ASP A 34 -11.61 8.09 12.85
C ASP A 34 -12.81 7.97 11.91
N LYS A 35 -12.58 7.97 10.61
CA LYS A 35 -13.61 7.79 9.57
C LYS A 35 -13.58 6.38 8.95
N ALA A 36 -12.64 5.53 9.37
CA ALA A 36 -12.53 4.17 8.88
C ALA A 36 -13.70 3.30 9.38
N HIS A 37 -14.14 2.36 8.54
CA HIS A 37 -15.01 1.26 8.97
C HIS A 37 -14.21 0.21 9.75
N LEU A 38 -12.92 0.08 9.40
CA LEU A 38 -11.96 -0.79 10.08
C LEU A 38 -10.63 -0.06 10.23
N HIS A 39 -10.19 0.14 11.49
CA HIS A 39 -8.89 0.70 11.81
C HIS A 39 -7.98 -0.41 12.33
N LEU A 40 -6.99 -0.77 11.54
CA LEU A 40 -5.95 -1.72 11.92
C LEU A 40 -4.80 -0.94 12.58
N GLN A 41 -4.82 -0.87 13.90
CA GLN A 41 -3.80 -0.16 14.69
C GLN A 41 -2.56 -1.02 14.86
N ILE A 42 -1.79 -1.12 13.80
CA ILE A 42 -0.63 -2.00 13.67
C ILE A 42 0.56 -1.53 14.53
N ARG A 43 1.37 -2.45 15.01
CA ARG A 43 2.68 -2.12 15.56
C ARG A 43 3.57 -1.55 14.47
N PRO A 44 4.29 -0.42 14.71
CA PRO A 44 5.23 0.14 13.73
C PRO A 44 6.25 -0.89 13.23
N GLY A 45 6.47 -0.93 11.92
CA GLY A 45 7.46 -1.81 11.28
C GLY A 45 6.98 -3.23 11.00
N THR A 46 5.69 -3.54 11.20
CA THR A 46 5.14 -4.87 10.92
C THR A 46 4.19 -4.91 9.71
N ASP A 47 4.20 -3.85 8.91
CA ASP A 47 3.34 -3.68 7.73
C ASP A 47 3.49 -4.83 6.73
N LEU A 48 4.74 -5.28 6.49
CA LEU A 48 5.02 -6.37 5.56
C LEU A 48 4.36 -7.68 6.00
N ALA A 49 4.35 -7.94 7.32
CA ALA A 49 3.69 -9.14 7.85
C ALA A 49 2.17 -9.09 7.63
N LEU A 50 1.55 -7.92 7.83
CA LEU A 50 0.13 -7.74 7.54
C LEU A 50 -0.18 -7.94 6.05
N LEU A 51 0.58 -7.31 5.16
CA LEU A 51 0.37 -7.40 3.71
C LEU A 51 0.50 -8.85 3.20
N ASN A 52 1.53 -9.57 3.66
CA ASN A 52 1.70 -10.98 3.32
C ASN A 52 0.60 -11.86 3.94
N GLY A 53 0.15 -11.56 5.16
CA GLY A 53 -0.97 -12.27 5.78
C GLY A 53 -2.30 -12.06 5.05
N LEU A 54 -2.56 -10.87 4.54
CA LEU A 54 -3.72 -10.61 3.70
C LEU A 54 -3.63 -11.42 2.39
N LEU A 55 -2.45 -11.46 1.76
CA LEU A 55 -2.23 -12.27 0.56
C LEU A 55 -2.38 -13.77 0.83
N HIS A 56 -1.87 -14.24 1.99
CA HIS A 56 -2.08 -15.62 2.43
C HIS A 56 -3.57 -15.98 2.50
N LEU A 57 -4.37 -15.12 3.16
CA LEU A 57 -5.81 -15.34 3.29
C LEU A 57 -6.54 -15.33 1.95
N LEU A 58 -6.20 -14.42 1.06
CA LEU A 58 -6.78 -14.34 -0.28
C LEU A 58 -6.44 -15.58 -1.10
N ALA A 59 -5.19 -16.02 -1.08
CA ALA A 59 -4.74 -17.21 -1.79
C ALA A 59 -5.37 -18.49 -1.23
N ALA A 60 -5.37 -18.66 0.09
CA ALA A 60 -5.97 -19.82 0.75
C ALA A 60 -7.49 -19.89 0.58
N GLY A 61 -8.14 -18.74 0.46
CA GLY A 61 -9.59 -18.63 0.21
C GLY A 61 -9.99 -18.77 -1.26
N GLY A 62 -9.03 -18.90 -2.19
CA GLY A 62 -9.31 -18.97 -3.62
C GLY A 62 -9.79 -17.62 -4.21
N HIS A 63 -9.45 -16.51 -3.56
CA HIS A 63 -9.81 -15.15 -3.99
C HIS A 63 -8.70 -14.49 -4.81
N VAL A 64 -8.09 -15.25 -5.71
CA VAL A 64 -7.06 -14.81 -6.65
C VAL A 64 -7.58 -14.95 -8.10
N ASP A 65 -7.04 -14.15 -8.99
CA ASP A 65 -7.34 -14.22 -10.43
C ASP A 65 -6.27 -15.04 -11.13
N ASP A 66 -6.50 -16.37 -11.22
CA ASP A 66 -5.55 -17.31 -11.82
C ASP A 66 -5.25 -16.97 -13.28
N ASP A 67 -6.25 -16.51 -14.02
CA ASP A 67 -6.08 -16.12 -15.43
C ASP A 67 -5.21 -14.88 -15.58
N PHE A 68 -5.37 -13.88 -14.70
CA PHE A 68 -4.51 -12.72 -14.67
C PHE A 68 -3.09 -13.07 -14.25
N ILE A 69 -2.95 -13.87 -13.20
CA ILE A 69 -1.67 -14.35 -12.69
C ILE A 69 -0.90 -15.07 -13.80
N ALA A 70 -1.53 -16.02 -14.48
CA ALA A 70 -0.90 -16.80 -15.53
C ALA A 70 -0.42 -15.97 -16.73
N ARG A 71 -1.13 -14.88 -17.05
CA ARG A 71 -0.82 -14.05 -18.21
C ARG A 71 0.12 -12.89 -17.93
N HIS A 72 0.17 -12.41 -16.69
CA HIS A 72 0.77 -11.11 -16.36
C HIS A 72 1.78 -11.15 -15.20
N THR A 73 2.03 -12.32 -14.61
CA THR A 73 2.97 -12.46 -13.51
C THR A 73 3.94 -13.62 -13.71
N GLU A 74 5.03 -13.58 -12.96
CA GLU A 74 6.01 -14.67 -12.87
C GLU A 74 6.24 -15.02 -11.40
N GLY A 75 6.65 -16.27 -11.10
CA GLY A 75 7.02 -16.73 -9.77
C GLY A 75 5.85 -17.02 -8.83
N TRP A 76 4.60 -17.02 -9.30
CA TRP A 76 3.44 -17.34 -8.46
C TRP A 76 3.50 -18.73 -7.85
N SER A 77 4.12 -19.70 -8.54
CA SER A 77 4.30 -21.08 -8.05
C SER A 77 5.00 -21.17 -6.70
N ASP A 78 5.86 -20.20 -6.38
CA ASP A 78 6.63 -20.17 -5.14
C ASP A 78 5.88 -19.46 -4.00
N MET A 79 4.85 -18.67 -4.34
CA MET A 79 4.11 -17.85 -3.38
C MET A 79 3.40 -18.64 -2.29
N PRO A 80 2.73 -19.78 -2.55
CA PRO A 80 2.08 -20.56 -1.50
C PRO A 80 3.07 -21.03 -0.41
N ALA A 81 4.26 -21.47 -0.80
CA ALA A 81 5.31 -21.87 0.14
C ALA A 81 5.84 -20.68 0.95
N PHE A 82 6.08 -19.56 0.28
CA PHE A 82 6.52 -18.32 0.93
C PHE A 82 5.48 -17.80 1.94
N LEU A 83 4.20 -17.87 1.60
CA LEU A 83 3.11 -17.36 2.44
C LEU A 83 2.73 -18.31 3.58
N ALA A 84 3.22 -19.53 3.61
CA ALA A 84 2.84 -20.53 4.62
C ALA A 84 3.08 -20.09 6.06
N ASP A 85 4.11 -19.28 6.31
CA ASP A 85 4.45 -18.76 7.63
C ASP A 85 3.62 -17.53 8.05
N TYR A 86 2.87 -16.94 7.12
CA TYR A 86 2.03 -15.75 7.38
C TYR A 86 0.59 -16.11 7.72
N THR A 87 0.42 -17.10 8.60
CA THR A 87 -0.93 -17.48 9.08
C THR A 87 -1.55 -16.34 9.86
N PRO A 88 -2.90 -16.22 9.92
CA PRO A 88 -3.57 -15.16 10.66
C PRO A 88 -3.12 -15.05 12.12
N GLU A 89 -2.89 -16.18 12.79
CA GLU A 89 -2.40 -16.20 14.18
C GLU A 89 -0.96 -15.66 14.28
N ALA A 90 -0.09 -16.02 13.33
CA ALA A 90 1.29 -15.54 13.30
C ALA A 90 1.32 -14.04 13.04
N VAL A 91 0.52 -13.58 12.09
CA VAL A 91 0.39 -12.15 11.76
C VAL A 91 -0.19 -11.36 12.92
N ALA A 92 -1.23 -11.85 13.59
CA ALA A 92 -1.81 -11.22 14.78
C ALA A 92 -0.76 -11.04 15.90
N ARG A 93 0.04 -12.07 16.17
CA ARG A 93 1.13 -11.97 17.16
C ARG A 93 2.20 -10.93 16.80
N LEU A 94 2.57 -10.87 15.51
CA LEU A 94 3.60 -9.94 15.03
C LEU A 94 3.10 -8.50 15.04
N THR A 95 1.91 -8.28 14.50
CA THR A 95 1.33 -6.95 14.27
C THR A 95 0.65 -6.36 15.50
N GLY A 96 0.21 -7.20 16.43
CA GLY A 96 -0.60 -6.82 17.58
C GLY A 96 -2.07 -6.54 17.26
N LEU A 97 -2.51 -6.92 16.06
CA LEU A 97 -3.90 -6.83 15.63
C LEU A 97 -4.70 -8.05 16.10
N ASP A 98 -6.00 -7.89 16.21
CA ASP A 98 -6.91 -9.01 16.38
C ASP A 98 -7.01 -9.82 15.08
N GLU A 99 -6.95 -11.14 15.19
CA GLU A 99 -7.06 -12.04 14.05
C GLU A 99 -8.38 -11.83 13.28
N ALA A 100 -9.48 -11.57 14.00
CA ALA A 100 -10.77 -11.31 13.39
C ALA A 100 -10.75 -10.08 12.47
N ASP A 101 -10.03 -9.03 12.84
CA ASP A 101 -9.90 -7.82 12.05
C ASP A 101 -9.05 -8.05 10.79
N ILE A 102 -7.99 -8.88 10.89
CA ILE A 102 -7.17 -9.27 9.74
C ILE A 102 -8.03 -10.06 8.73
N ARG A 103 -8.81 -11.04 9.22
CA ARG A 103 -9.73 -11.82 8.39
C ARG A 103 -10.81 -10.95 7.75
N LEU A 104 -11.38 -10.01 8.51
CA LEU A 104 -12.37 -9.08 8.01
C LEU A 104 -11.83 -8.19 6.90
N ALA A 105 -10.59 -7.71 7.05
CA ALA A 105 -9.91 -6.93 6.00
C ALA A 105 -9.73 -7.75 4.71
N ALA A 106 -9.25 -8.99 4.83
CA ALA A 106 -9.11 -9.89 3.68
C ALA A 106 -10.45 -10.20 3.02
N GLN A 107 -11.49 -10.45 3.82
CA GLN A 107 -12.85 -10.67 3.32
C GLN A 107 -13.36 -9.47 2.51
N TRP A 108 -13.22 -8.25 3.01
CA TRP A 108 -13.67 -7.05 2.29
C TRP A 108 -12.92 -6.83 0.98
N ILE A 109 -11.62 -7.16 0.95
CA ILE A 109 -10.83 -7.12 -0.29
C ILE A 109 -11.37 -8.18 -1.28
N ALA A 110 -11.63 -9.41 -0.81
CA ALA A 110 -12.13 -10.50 -1.63
C ALA A 110 -13.52 -10.23 -2.22
N GLU A 111 -14.41 -9.62 -1.43
CA GLU A 111 -15.78 -9.31 -1.83
C GLU A 111 -15.91 -8.07 -2.72
N SER A 112 -14.86 -7.22 -2.76
CA SER A 112 -14.92 -5.98 -3.51
C SER A 112 -14.55 -6.19 -4.97
N PRO A 113 -15.44 -5.87 -5.93
CA PRO A 113 -15.12 -5.97 -7.36
C PRO A 113 -14.05 -4.96 -7.77
N GLU A 114 -13.93 -3.86 -7.03
CA GLU A 114 -12.97 -2.79 -7.27
C GLU A 114 -12.42 -2.29 -5.94
N TRP A 115 -11.10 -2.25 -5.81
CA TRP A 115 -10.44 -1.75 -4.63
C TRP A 115 -9.10 -1.07 -4.93
N MET A 116 -8.71 -0.13 -4.09
CA MET A 116 -7.51 0.67 -4.25
C MET A 116 -6.73 0.72 -2.94
N SER A 117 -5.43 0.56 -3.03
CA SER A 117 -4.50 0.84 -1.93
C SER A 117 -3.88 2.21 -2.09
N CYS A 118 -3.96 3.05 -1.06
CA CYS A 118 -3.30 4.34 -1.02
C CYS A 118 -2.25 4.35 0.09
N TRP A 119 -1.01 4.64 -0.23
CA TRP A 119 0.07 4.72 0.77
C TRP A 119 1.06 5.84 0.44
N THR A 120 1.91 6.16 1.38
CA THR A 120 2.96 7.16 1.23
C THR A 120 4.15 6.86 2.17
N MET A 121 4.74 7.85 2.77
CA MET A 121 6.00 7.79 3.51
C MET A 121 6.01 6.78 4.66
N GLY A 122 4.88 6.48 5.29
CA GLY A 122 4.78 5.48 6.36
C GLY A 122 5.29 4.10 5.95
N LEU A 123 5.06 3.70 4.70
CA LEU A 123 5.59 2.48 4.11
C LEU A 123 6.93 2.69 3.40
N ASN A 124 7.04 3.81 2.64
CA ASN A 124 8.20 4.04 1.77
C ASN A 124 9.49 4.36 2.55
N GLN A 125 9.39 5.12 3.64
CA GLN A 125 10.54 5.55 4.46
C GLN A 125 10.90 4.51 5.53
N SER A 126 11.14 3.29 5.08
CA SER A 126 11.54 2.15 5.89
C SER A 126 12.76 1.48 5.26
N THR A 127 13.54 0.78 6.06
CA THR A 127 14.61 -0.12 5.55
C THR A 127 14.06 -1.20 4.61
N HIS A 128 12.76 -1.48 4.69
CA HIS A 128 12.03 -2.45 3.87
C HIS A 128 11.01 -1.79 2.92
N GLY A 129 11.15 -0.48 2.65
CA GLY A 129 10.17 0.29 1.87
C GLY A 129 9.88 -0.27 0.48
N THR A 130 10.89 -0.79 -0.21
CA THR A 130 10.72 -1.46 -1.50
C THR A 130 9.89 -2.74 -1.35
N TRP A 131 10.13 -3.54 -0.32
CA TRP A 131 9.36 -4.77 -0.07
C TRP A 131 7.92 -4.48 0.33
N HIS A 132 7.67 -3.41 1.11
CA HIS A 132 6.31 -2.96 1.41
C HIS A 132 5.54 -2.63 0.13
N THR A 133 6.16 -1.86 -0.77
CA THR A 133 5.56 -1.50 -2.06
C THR A 133 5.30 -2.74 -2.91
N ASN A 134 6.27 -3.65 -2.99
CA ASN A 134 6.10 -4.91 -3.72
C ASN A 134 4.96 -5.76 -3.14
N ALA A 135 4.85 -5.86 -1.81
CA ALA A 135 3.78 -6.61 -1.17
C ALA A 135 2.38 -6.01 -1.47
N ILE A 136 2.25 -4.68 -1.50
CA ILE A 136 1.01 -4.03 -1.95
C ILE A 136 0.72 -4.37 -3.42
N CYS A 137 1.72 -4.26 -4.28
CA CYS A 137 1.56 -4.61 -5.70
C CYS A 137 1.16 -6.08 -5.87
N ASN A 138 1.77 -6.99 -5.10
CA ASN A 138 1.43 -8.42 -5.15
C ASN A 138 -0.04 -8.70 -4.79
N LEU A 139 -0.61 -7.98 -3.81
CA LEU A 139 -2.04 -8.08 -3.50
C LEU A 139 -2.91 -7.72 -4.72
N HIS A 140 -2.57 -6.63 -5.40
CA HIS A 140 -3.30 -6.18 -6.58
C HIS A 140 -3.10 -7.10 -7.78
N LEU A 141 -1.88 -7.59 -8.00
CA LEU A 141 -1.57 -8.54 -9.08
C LEU A 141 -2.29 -9.88 -8.86
N ALA A 142 -2.27 -10.40 -7.63
CA ALA A 142 -2.91 -11.66 -7.32
C ALA A 142 -4.44 -11.60 -7.48
N THR A 143 -5.06 -10.46 -7.22
CA THR A 143 -6.52 -10.28 -7.35
C THR A 143 -6.95 -9.71 -8.70
N GLY A 144 -6.02 -9.45 -9.64
CA GLY A 144 -6.30 -8.80 -10.91
C GLY A 144 -6.86 -7.37 -10.78
N ALA A 145 -6.77 -6.78 -9.57
CA ALA A 145 -7.29 -5.44 -9.27
C ALA A 145 -6.28 -4.34 -9.63
N ILE A 146 -5.86 -4.31 -10.89
CA ILE A 146 -4.87 -3.37 -11.41
C ILE A 146 -5.18 -3.03 -12.87
N CYS A 147 -4.72 -1.86 -13.34
CA CYS A 147 -4.86 -1.38 -14.71
C CYS A 147 -6.31 -1.26 -15.20
N ARG A 148 -7.26 -1.05 -14.30
CA ARG A 148 -8.66 -0.80 -14.60
C ARG A 148 -9.22 0.35 -13.75
N PRO A 149 -10.24 1.09 -14.21
CA PRO A 149 -10.84 2.16 -13.43
C PRO A 149 -11.29 1.69 -12.05
N GLY A 150 -10.98 2.47 -11.00
CA GLY A 150 -11.38 2.16 -9.62
C GLY A 150 -10.50 1.17 -8.89
N SER A 151 -9.49 0.56 -9.53
CA SER A 151 -8.65 -0.46 -8.93
C SER A 151 -7.16 -0.22 -9.17
N GLY A 152 -6.36 -0.43 -8.16
CA GLY A 152 -4.91 -0.42 -8.27
C GLY A 152 -4.16 0.06 -7.05
N PRO A 153 -2.84 -0.17 -7.03
CA PRO A 153 -1.94 0.41 -6.06
C PRO A 153 -1.71 1.88 -6.40
N PHE A 154 -1.88 2.78 -5.42
CA PHE A 154 -1.73 4.22 -5.62
C PHE A 154 -0.79 4.82 -4.59
N SER A 155 0.46 5.03 -4.98
CA SER A 155 1.45 5.74 -4.16
C SER A 155 1.16 7.23 -4.16
N LEU A 156 0.94 7.80 -2.99
CA LEU A 156 0.70 9.22 -2.81
C LEU A 156 2.02 9.93 -2.46
N THR A 157 2.22 11.12 -3.02
CA THR A 157 3.34 11.95 -2.63
C THR A 157 3.09 12.56 -1.25
N GLY A 158 4.02 12.38 -0.31
CA GLY A 158 3.87 12.87 1.06
C GLY A 158 4.20 14.36 1.22
N GLN A 159 5.15 14.88 0.43
CA GLN A 159 5.58 16.27 0.51
C GLN A 159 4.60 17.19 -0.24
N PRO A 160 4.21 18.34 0.35
CA PRO A 160 3.20 19.23 -0.23
C PRO A 160 3.57 19.81 -1.60
N ASN A 161 4.86 20.02 -1.87
CA ASN A 161 5.35 20.60 -3.12
C ASN A 161 6.39 19.70 -3.81
N ALA A 162 6.17 18.39 -3.83
CA ALA A 162 7.08 17.46 -4.48
C ALA A 162 7.17 17.70 -6.00
N MET A 163 6.07 18.07 -6.64
CA MET A 163 6.03 18.39 -8.06
C MET A 163 6.91 19.60 -8.37
N GLY A 164 6.69 20.73 -7.71
CA GLY A 164 7.52 21.92 -7.87
C GLY A 164 8.97 21.69 -7.47
N GLY A 165 9.23 20.88 -6.45
CA GLY A 165 10.57 20.48 -6.06
C GLY A 165 11.30 19.68 -7.13
N ARG A 166 10.61 18.81 -7.84
CA ARG A 166 11.18 18.06 -8.98
C ARG A 166 11.44 18.97 -10.18
N GLU A 167 10.53 19.86 -10.49
CA GLU A 167 10.69 20.83 -11.58
C GLU A 167 11.89 21.76 -11.37
N MET A 168 12.08 22.20 -10.13
CA MET A 168 13.24 23.01 -9.74
C MET A 168 14.54 22.21 -9.57
N GLY A 169 14.47 20.87 -9.61
CA GLY A 169 15.62 19.99 -9.58
C GLY A 169 16.25 19.76 -8.20
N TYR A 170 15.56 20.09 -7.09
CA TYR A 170 16.08 19.81 -5.75
C TYR A 170 15.53 18.52 -5.12
N MET A 171 14.52 17.92 -5.70
CA MET A 171 13.98 16.61 -5.29
C MET A 171 14.35 15.53 -6.31
N GLY A 172 15.61 15.30 -6.51
CA GLY A 172 16.13 14.32 -7.44
C GLY A 172 17.57 13.95 -7.13
N PRO A 173 18.18 13.06 -7.89
CA PRO A 173 19.56 12.63 -7.67
C PRO A 173 20.61 13.67 -8.11
N GLY A 174 20.18 14.79 -8.64
CA GLY A 174 21.05 15.84 -9.17
C GLY A 174 21.18 17.08 -8.26
N LEU A 175 21.93 18.05 -8.74
CA LEU A 175 22.03 19.39 -8.17
C LEU A 175 20.82 20.25 -8.57
N PRO A 176 20.53 21.35 -7.83
CA PRO A 176 19.47 22.29 -8.19
C PRO A 176 19.53 22.75 -9.65
N GLY A 177 18.37 22.90 -10.28
CA GLY A 177 18.29 23.23 -11.71
C GLY A 177 18.58 22.04 -12.64
N GLN A 178 18.36 20.80 -12.14
CA GLN A 178 18.55 19.54 -12.89
C GLN A 178 19.98 19.32 -13.42
N ARG A 179 20.98 19.88 -12.76
CA ARG A 179 22.38 19.72 -13.10
C ARG A 179 22.93 18.41 -12.60
N SER A 180 23.81 17.78 -13.39
CA SER A 180 24.45 16.53 -12.99
C SER A 180 25.60 16.80 -12.02
N ALA A 181 25.61 16.10 -10.89
CA ALA A 181 26.75 16.09 -9.96
C ALA A 181 28.01 15.42 -10.55
N LEU A 182 27.82 14.67 -11.65
CA LEU A 182 28.98 14.02 -12.34
C LEU A 182 29.78 14.98 -13.20
N VAL A 183 29.31 16.21 -13.40
CA VAL A 183 30.04 17.24 -14.11
C VAL A 183 30.97 17.96 -13.11
N LEU A 184 32.23 17.63 -13.10
CA LEU A 184 33.25 18.14 -12.14
C LEU A 184 33.28 19.65 -12.03
N SER A 185 33.05 20.39 -13.12
CA SER A 185 33.01 21.85 -13.14
C SER A 185 31.86 22.43 -12.25
N LEU A 186 30.87 21.66 -11.87
CA LEU A 186 29.78 22.09 -10.98
C LEU A 186 30.08 21.79 -9.51
N ILE A 187 31.09 21.00 -9.20
CA ILE A 187 31.46 20.61 -7.83
C ILE A 187 32.36 21.66 -7.19
N HIS A 188 33.03 22.47 -7.98
CA HIS A 188 34.04 23.44 -7.55
C HIS A 188 33.61 24.92 -7.63
N ILE A 189 32.29 25.16 -7.66
CA ILE A 189 31.74 26.53 -7.61
C ILE A 189 31.59 26.98 -6.18
#